data_0a1e7051b37f9e0249f2602b4d5567b4
#
_entry.id   0a1e7051b37f9e0249f2602b4d5567b4
#
_cell.length_a   1.000
_cell.length_b   1.000
_cell.length_c   1.000
_cell.angle_alpha   90.00
_cell.angle_beta   90.00
_cell.angle_gamma   90.00
#
_symmetry.space_group_name_H-M   'P 1'
#
loop_
_entity.id
_entity.type
_entity.pdbx_description
1 polymer ?
#
loop_
_entity_poly.entity_id
_entity_poly.type
_entity_poly.pdbx_seq_one_letter_code
_entity_poly.pdbx_strand_id
1 'polypeptide(L)'
;AEGAVDPMPLGPGHEFMNTLTHLCGQGTQNPFPTGPYPAINNSGFVADYAAEGASSSALGDVMHCCNPSQIPNLYKLAQNFVLCDNWFSSMPGPTWPNRLFAMGGSS
;
A
#
# COMPACT_ATOMS: atom_id res chain seq x y z
N ALA A 1 9.66 8.03 -7.37
CA ALA A 1 10.39 9.28 -7.14
C ALA A 1 10.95 9.29 -5.73
N GLU A 2 12.06 10.00 -5.50
CA GLU A 2 12.67 10.12 -4.18
C GLU A 2 12.15 11.37 -3.46
N GLY A 3 12.15 11.33 -2.13
CA GLY A 3 11.74 12.46 -1.31
C GLY A 3 10.23 12.50 -1.07
N ALA A 4 9.74 11.58 -0.25
CA ALA A 4 8.34 11.57 0.16
C ALA A 4 7.96 12.84 0.91
N VAL A 5 6.72 13.30 0.72
CA VAL A 5 6.12 14.38 1.50
C VAL A 5 5.78 13.85 2.90
N ASP A 6 6.18 14.59 3.93
CA ASP A 6 5.91 14.21 5.32
C ASP A 6 5.51 15.44 6.14
N PRO A 7 4.35 15.50 6.78
CA PRO A 7 3.27 14.47 6.65
C PRO A 7 2.54 14.56 5.30
N MET A 8 2.03 13.44 4.82
CA MET A 8 1.11 13.45 3.69
C MET A 8 -0.21 14.13 4.10
N PRO A 9 -0.74 15.04 3.28
CA PRO A 9 -1.96 15.77 3.62
C PRO A 9 -3.21 14.87 3.66
N LEU A 10 -3.18 13.77 2.93
CA LEU A 10 -4.24 12.76 2.87
C LEU A 10 -3.60 11.37 2.81
N GLY A 11 -4.14 10.42 3.59
CA GLY A 11 -3.74 9.01 3.48
C GLY A 11 -4.41 8.36 2.26
N PRO A 12 -3.72 7.41 1.58
CA PRO A 12 -4.37 6.58 0.57
C PRO A 12 -5.42 5.67 1.22
N GLY A 13 -6.40 5.23 0.44
CA GLY A 13 -7.36 4.24 0.87
C GLY A 13 -6.68 2.92 1.27
N HIS A 14 -7.24 2.19 2.24
CA HIS A 14 -6.64 0.97 2.77
C HIS A 14 -7.64 -0.16 3.04
N GLU A 15 -8.91 0.06 2.67
CA GLU A 15 -9.90 -0.99 2.70
C GLU A 15 -9.66 -2.03 1.60
N PHE A 16 -10.37 -3.14 1.67
CA PHE A 16 -10.20 -4.24 0.71
C PHE A 16 -10.29 -3.77 -0.75
N MET A 17 -11.30 -2.96 -1.09
CA MET A 17 -11.48 -2.49 -2.45
C MET A 17 -10.41 -1.47 -2.88
N ASN A 18 -9.94 -0.61 -1.97
CA ASN A 18 -8.81 0.27 -2.24
C ASN A 18 -7.56 -0.55 -2.57
N THR A 19 -7.21 -1.52 -1.72
CA THR A 19 -6.06 -2.39 -1.93
C THR A 19 -6.17 -3.19 -3.23
N LEU A 20 -7.36 -3.70 -3.55
CA LEU A 20 -7.61 -4.41 -4.80
C LEU A 20 -7.44 -3.46 -6.01
N THR A 21 -7.91 -2.22 -5.91
CA THR A 21 -7.68 -1.18 -6.91
C THR A 21 -6.19 -0.88 -7.08
N HIS A 22 -5.44 -0.72 -5.98
CA HIS A 22 -3.98 -0.51 -6.02
C HIS A 22 -3.29 -1.59 -6.83
N LEU A 23 -3.62 -2.85 -6.54
CA LEU A 23 -2.97 -4.03 -7.13
C LEU A 23 -3.36 -4.28 -8.59
N CYS A 24 -4.64 -4.10 -8.92
CA CYS A 24 -5.20 -4.59 -10.19
C CYS A 24 -5.66 -3.46 -11.13
N GLY A 25 -5.67 -2.21 -10.67
CA GLY A 25 -6.04 -1.04 -11.48
C GLY A 25 -7.46 -0.54 -11.23
N GLN A 26 -7.73 0.64 -11.79
CA GLN A 26 -9.02 1.30 -11.69
C GLN A 26 -10.14 0.46 -12.35
N GLY A 27 -11.31 0.44 -11.71
CA GLY A 27 -12.48 -0.29 -12.22
C GLY A 27 -12.49 -1.77 -11.90
N THR A 28 -11.52 -2.25 -11.12
CA THR A 28 -11.48 -3.63 -10.64
C THR A 28 -12.72 -3.95 -9.82
N GLN A 29 -13.38 -5.07 -10.14
CA GLN A 29 -14.56 -5.54 -9.43
C GLN A 29 -14.16 -6.50 -8.30
N ASN A 30 -14.95 -6.52 -7.22
CA ASN A 30 -14.75 -7.46 -6.14
C ASN A 30 -14.94 -8.90 -6.62
N PRO A 31 -13.92 -9.77 -6.59
CA PRO A 31 -14.03 -11.16 -7.06
C PRO A 31 -14.65 -12.11 -6.03
N PHE A 32 -14.91 -11.66 -4.80
CA PHE A 32 -15.48 -12.52 -3.76
C PHE A 32 -16.95 -12.85 -4.01
N PRO A 33 -17.38 -14.06 -3.64
CA PRO A 33 -16.60 -15.17 -3.10
C PRO A 33 -16.06 -16.14 -4.17
N THR A 34 -16.30 -15.89 -5.43
CA THR A 34 -16.13 -16.90 -6.50
C THR A 34 -14.84 -16.80 -7.28
N GLY A 35 -14.00 -15.72 -7.10
CA GLY A 35 -12.75 -15.58 -7.86
C GLY A 35 -12.91 -15.79 -9.37
N PRO A 36 -11.87 -15.83 -10.18
CA PRO A 36 -10.47 -15.58 -9.82
C PRO A 36 -10.17 -14.10 -9.56
N TYR A 37 -9.07 -13.84 -8.85
CA TYR A 37 -8.57 -12.49 -8.71
C TYR A 37 -8.02 -11.96 -10.03
N PRO A 38 -8.23 -10.68 -10.34
CA PRO A 38 -7.63 -10.04 -11.52
C PRO A 38 -6.10 -10.08 -11.45
N ALA A 39 -5.46 -9.94 -12.61
CA ALA A 39 -4.01 -9.89 -12.68
C ALA A 39 -3.44 -8.66 -11.94
N ILE A 40 -2.42 -8.88 -11.13
CA ILE A 40 -1.73 -7.81 -10.40
C ILE A 40 -0.79 -7.07 -11.36
N ASN A 41 -0.98 -5.76 -11.49
CA ASN A 41 -0.16 -4.87 -12.32
C ASN A 41 0.29 -3.60 -11.59
N ASN A 42 -0.16 -3.40 -10.33
CA ASN A 42 0.17 -2.25 -9.47
C ASN A 42 -0.15 -0.88 -10.11
N SER A 43 -1.21 -0.79 -10.92
CA SER A 43 -1.51 0.42 -11.71
C SER A 43 -2.54 1.36 -11.07
N GLY A 44 -3.10 1.01 -9.90
CA GLY A 44 -4.26 1.72 -9.36
C GLY A 44 -3.98 2.73 -8.25
N PHE A 45 -2.74 2.87 -7.75
CA PHE A 45 -2.43 3.73 -6.60
C PHE A 45 -2.85 5.19 -6.78
N VAL A 46 -2.50 5.79 -7.90
CA VAL A 46 -2.83 7.20 -8.20
C VAL A 46 -4.32 7.39 -8.38
N ALA A 47 -4.99 6.43 -9.02
CA ALA A 47 -6.44 6.49 -9.27
C ALA A 47 -7.24 6.37 -7.97
N ASP A 48 -6.84 5.49 -7.06
CA ASP A 48 -7.44 5.36 -5.73
C ASP A 48 -7.20 6.62 -4.90
N TYR A 49 -5.98 7.14 -4.89
CA TYR A 49 -5.65 8.37 -4.16
C TYR A 49 -6.45 9.58 -4.65
N ALA A 50 -6.72 9.67 -5.96
CA ALA A 50 -7.63 10.67 -6.52
C ALA A 50 -9.08 10.48 -6.04
N ALA A 51 -9.53 9.23 -5.94
CA ALA A 51 -10.89 8.92 -5.46
C ALA A 51 -11.08 9.24 -3.98
N GLU A 52 -10.01 9.14 -3.17
CA GLU A 52 -10.02 9.58 -1.76
C GLU A 52 -10.06 11.12 -1.60
N GLY A 53 -9.94 11.88 -2.68
CA GLY A 53 -10.04 13.35 -2.68
C GLY A 53 -8.72 14.09 -2.73
N ALA A 54 -7.63 13.44 -3.10
CA ALA A 54 -6.35 14.10 -3.30
C ALA A 54 -6.44 15.17 -4.40
N SER A 55 -5.83 16.33 -4.15
CA SER A 55 -5.76 17.40 -5.16
C SER A 55 -4.92 16.97 -6.37
N SER A 56 -5.21 17.52 -7.53
CA SER A 56 -4.48 17.20 -8.76
C SER A 56 -2.97 17.45 -8.66
N SER A 57 -2.55 18.40 -7.82
CA SER A 57 -1.13 18.68 -7.57
C SER A 57 -0.46 17.67 -6.64
N ALA A 58 -1.22 16.94 -5.82
CA ALA A 58 -0.71 15.97 -4.84
C ALA A 58 -0.80 14.52 -5.33
N LEU A 59 -1.38 14.25 -6.50
CA LEU A 59 -1.58 12.87 -6.97
C LEU A 59 -0.29 12.06 -7.11
N GLY A 60 0.84 12.72 -7.36
CA GLY A 60 2.14 12.07 -7.46
C GLY A 60 2.72 11.64 -6.12
N ASP A 61 2.27 12.22 -5.02
CA ASP A 61 2.88 12.03 -3.69
C ASP A 61 2.79 10.58 -3.21
N VAL A 62 1.68 9.91 -3.53
CA VAL A 62 1.48 8.49 -3.18
C VAL A 62 2.54 7.55 -3.80
N MET A 63 3.23 7.99 -4.85
CA MET A 63 4.29 7.23 -5.53
C MET A 63 5.69 7.63 -5.08
N HIS A 64 5.84 8.54 -4.13
CA HIS A 64 7.13 8.95 -3.60
C HIS A 64 7.57 8.02 -2.47
N CYS A 65 8.87 7.71 -2.43
CA CYS A 65 9.49 6.93 -1.37
C CYS A 65 10.41 7.83 -0.55
N CYS A 66 10.48 7.56 0.76
CA CYS A 66 11.46 8.21 1.62
C CYS A 66 12.88 7.89 1.15
N ASN A 67 13.73 8.90 1.13
CA ASN A 67 15.16 8.69 0.90
C ASN A 67 15.92 8.44 2.23
N PRO A 68 17.18 7.97 2.18
CA PRO A 68 17.95 7.65 3.38
C PRO A 68 18.11 8.82 4.35
N SER A 69 18.14 10.06 3.87
CA SER A 69 18.27 11.24 4.75
C SER A 69 16.98 11.55 5.51
N GLN A 70 15.83 11.16 5.00
CA GLN A 70 14.54 11.32 5.67
C GLN A 70 14.32 10.26 6.75
N ILE A 71 14.83 9.05 6.56
CA ILE A 71 14.66 7.92 7.49
C ILE A 71 16.01 7.28 7.90
N PRO A 72 16.99 8.03 8.41
CA PRO A 72 18.36 7.55 8.58
C PRO A 72 18.47 6.36 9.56
N ASN A 73 17.65 6.32 10.60
CA ASN A 73 17.67 5.23 11.58
C ASN A 73 17.14 3.93 10.98
N LEU A 74 16.02 3.99 10.24
CA LEU A 74 15.44 2.83 9.58
C LEU A 74 16.39 2.30 8.48
N TYR A 75 17.03 3.21 7.75
CA TYR A 75 18.01 2.85 6.73
C TYR A 75 19.23 2.13 7.33
N LYS A 76 19.75 2.61 8.47
CA LYS A 76 20.84 1.92 9.19
C LYS A 76 20.43 0.54 9.69
N LEU A 77 19.20 0.38 10.19
CA LEU A 77 18.69 -0.93 10.60
C LEU A 77 18.63 -1.90 9.41
N ALA A 78 18.10 -1.45 8.28
CA ALA A 78 18.03 -2.27 7.06
C ALA A 78 19.42 -2.69 6.53
N GLN A 79 20.43 -1.84 6.70
CA GLN A 79 21.82 -2.15 6.28
C GLN A 79 22.54 -3.13 7.22
N ASN A 80 22.18 -3.21 8.49
CA ASN A 80 22.92 -3.95 9.49
C ASN A 80 22.19 -5.20 10.02
N PHE A 81 20.93 -5.38 9.67
CA PHE A 81 20.11 -6.50 10.08
C PHE A 81 19.42 -7.15 8.88
N VAL A 82 18.71 -8.24 9.12
CA VAL A 82 17.96 -8.95 8.09
C VAL A 82 16.78 -8.08 7.62
N LEU A 83 16.69 -7.86 6.32
CA LEU A 83 15.55 -7.24 5.66
C LEU A 83 14.71 -8.33 4.97
N CYS A 84 13.46 -8.47 5.40
CA CYS A 84 12.52 -9.42 4.80
C CYS A 84 11.76 -8.72 3.66
N ASP A 85 12.20 -8.88 2.44
CA ASP A 85 11.61 -8.26 1.25
C ASP A 85 10.49 -9.09 0.59
N ASN A 86 10.31 -10.35 1.04
CA ASN A 86 9.23 -11.24 0.63
C ASN A 86 8.23 -11.53 1.77
N TRP A 87 7.98 -10.54 2.60
CA TRP A 87 6.97 -10.62 3.65
C TRP A 87 5.67 -9.95 3.18
N PHE A 88 4.63 -10.75 2.96
CA PHE A 88 3.36 -10.28 2.43
C PHE A 88 2.26 -10.33 3.49
N SER A 89 1.28 -9.43 3.37
CA SER A 89 0.06 -9.49 4.16
C SER A 89 -0.79 -10.71 3.77
N SER A 90 -1.52 -11.26 4.72
CA SER A 90 -2.33 -12.48 4.50
C SER A 90 -3.58 -12.20 3.66
N MET A 91 -4.05 -10.95 3.66
CA MET A 91 -5.16 -10.52 2.81
C MET A 91 -4.95 -9.09 2.30
N PRO A 92 -5.45 -8.75 1.11
CA PRO A 92 -5.43 -7.38 0.59
C PRO A 92 -6.48 -6.52 1.32
N GLY A 93 -6.08 -5.85 2.39
CA GLY A 93 -7.04 -5.08 3.18
C GLY A 93 -6.42 -4.39 4.38
N PRO A 94 -7.25 -3.92 5.32
CA PRO A 94 -6.82 -3.08 6.41
C PRO A 94 -5.92 -3.78 7.43
N THR A 95 -5.40 -2.98 8.35
CA THR A 95 -4.38 -3.40 9.32
C THR A 95 -4.86 -4.48 10.29
N TRP A 96 -6.08 -4.36 10.81
CA TRP A 96 -6.55 -5.25 11.88
C TRP A 96 -6.66 -6.72 11.49
N PRO A 97 -7.30 -7.10 10.37
CA PRO A 97 -7.30 -8.50 9.92
C PRO A 97 -5.89 -9.05 9.74
N ASN A 98 -4.99 -8.27 9.12
CA ASN A 98 -3.62 -8.69 8.89
C ASN A 98 -2.81 -8.85 10.18
N ARG A 99 -3.08 -8.04 11.22
CA ARG A 99 -2.50 -8.24 12.57
C ARG A 99 -3.01 -9.52 13.22
N LEU A 100 -4.29 -9.83 13.08
CA LEU A 100 -4.87 -11.06 13.62
C LEU A 100 -4.23 -12.30 12.95
N PHE A 101 -4.05 -12.28 11.64
CA PHE A 101 -3.30 -13.33 10.94
C PHE A 101 -1.87 -13.47 11.45
N ALA A 102 -1.16 -12.37 11.65
CA ALA A 102 0.23 -12.40 12.14
C ALA A 102 0.36 -12.95 13.56
N MET A 103 -0.63 -12.67 14.43
CA MET A 103 -0.59 -13.04 15.85
C MET A 103 -1.30 -14.35 16.15
N GLY A 104 -2.39 -14.65 15.46
CA GLY A 104 -3.27 -15.79 15.75
C GLY A 104 -3.35 -16.85 14.63
N GLY A 105 -2.78 -16.57 13.47
CA GLY A 105 -2.86 -17.45 12.30
C GLY A 105 -4.20 -17.43 11.57
N SER A 106 -5.15 -16.64 12.03
CA SER A 106 -6.46 -16.46 11.40
C SER A 106 -7.09 -15.12 11.77
N SER A 107 -8.08 -14.68 11.03
CA SER A 107 -8.87 -13.48 11.34
C SER A 107 -10.36 -13.81 11.30
#